data_6899ac541adbb84b6e557b46e83a908e
#
_entry.id   6899ac541adbb84b6e557b46e83a908e
#
_cell.length_a   1.000
_cell.length_b   1.000
_cell.length_c   1.000
_cell.angle_alpha   90.00
_cell.angle_beta   90.00
_cell.angle_gamma   90.00
#
_symmetry.space_group_name_H-M   'P 1'
#
loop_
_entity.id
_entity.type
_entity.pdbx_description
1 polymer ?
#
loop_
_entity_poly.entity_id
_entity_poly.type
_entity_poly.pdbx_seq_one_letter_code
_entity_poly.pdbx_strand_id
1 'polypeptide(L)'
;FYLFASIIFQIKKIPFFANFLNPLFWLIIVIYLIIYLKKIYVRFHKKKKYFYSIIIISLSYILLYFYLGFIFGFSKSPYSHSLINIFKNIFQIVVPIVGIELSRSVILNRNKNNRRIIIFATILFILLEIKYSALINNFANKELFFIYICQVVIPTIAGGMLYSYLSLKESYRLPLVYRLLKELELILLPIIPTTDWFIDGSIGILVPVIIFLLYKYVFSKKREDHRKKAISTLDKIGYAFTLIVLSTLVAFMLGLFKYEPIAILSNSMYPSYSRGDVVVYEK
;
A
#
# COMPACT_ATOMS: atom_id res chain seq x y z
N PHE A 1 -16.76 -0.92 -16.13
CA PHE A 1 -18.01 -1.29 -15.46
C PHE A 1 -17.79 -1.61 -13.97
N TYR A 2 -16.91 -2.57 -13.61
CA TYR A 2 -16.68 -2.99 -12.21
C TYR A 2 -16.29 -1.82 -11.29
N LEU A 3 -15.41 -0.91 -11.72
CA LEU A 3 -15.02 0.26 -10.92
C LEU A 3 -16.23 1.13 -10.57
N PHE A 4 -17.08 1.45 -11.54
CA PHE A 4 -18.31 2.24 -11.28
C PHE A 4 -19.26 1.51 -10.34
N ALA A 5 -19.49 0.22 -10.56
CA ALA A 5 -20.32 -0.59 -9.69
C ALA A 5 -19.75 -0.62 -8.26
N SER A 6 -18.45 -0.85 -8.10
CA SER A 6 -17.78 -0.84 -6.81
C SER A 6 -17.92 0.49 -6.08
N ILE A 7 -17.76 1.62 -6.77
CA ILE A 7 -17.95 2.96 -6.21
C ILE A 7 -19.39 3.12 -5.70
N ILE A 8 -20.40 2.80 -6.53
CA ILE A 8 -21.81 2.94 -6.17
C ILE A 8 -22.17 2.08 -4.95
N PHE A 9 -21.73 0.83 -4.92
CA PHE A 9 -22.01 -0.08 -3.81
C PHE A 9 -21.28 0.31 -2.53
N GLN A 10 -20.07 0.86 -2.64
CA GLN A 10 -19.35 1.40 -1.49
C GLN A 10 -20.07 2.65 -0.92
N ILE A 11 -20.52 3.55 -1.78
CA ILE A 11 -21.28 4.77 -1.36
C ILE A 11 -22.57 4.38 -0.66
N LYS A 12 -23.33 3.43 -1.22
CA LYS A 12 -24.58 2.93 -0.62
C LYS A 12 -24.36 2.05 0.60
N LYS A 13 -23.10 1.75 0.98
CA LYS A 13 -22.73 0.91 2.13
C LYS A 13 -23.47 -0.43 2.16
N ILE A 14 -23.58 -1.11 1.03
CA ILE A 14 -24.28 -2.40 0.93
C ILE A 14 -23.34 -3.52 1.44
N PRO A 15 -23.60 -4.11 2.64
CA PRO A 15 -22.69 -5.10 3.22
C PRO A 15 -22.60 -6.37 2.38
N PHE A 16 -23.68 -6.74 1.71
CA PHE A 16 -23.72 -7.92 0.83
C PHE A 16 -22.71 -7.81 -0.32
N PHE A 17 -22.54 -6.61 -0.89
CA PHE A 17 -21.54 -6.40 -1.93
C PHE A 17 -20.11 -6.63 -1.39
N ALA A 18 -19.77 -5.98 -0.28
CA ALA A 18 -18.42 -6.06 0.29
C ALA A 18 -18.08 -7.48 0.76
N ASN A 19 -19.05 -8.17 1.37
CA ASN A 19 -18.82 -9.46 2.01
C ASN A 19 -18.86 -10.65 1.05
N PHE A 20 -19.65 -10.59 -0.03
CA PHE A 20 -19.87 -11.73 -0.91
C PHE A 20 -19.63 -11.40 -2.39
N LEU A 21 -20.25 -10.39 -2.94
CA LEU A 21 -20.19 -10.13 -4.39
C LEU A 21 -18.77 -9.74 -4.84
N ASN A 22 -18.08 -8.90 -4.08
CA ASN A 22 -16.73 -8.48 -4.41
C ASN A 22 -15.73 -9.66 -4.39
N PRO A 23 -15.62 -10.48 -3.32
CA PRO A 23 -14.75 -11.64 -3.32
C PRO A 23 -15.12 -12.66 -4.40
N LEU A 24 -16.42 -12.93 -4.64
CA LEU A 24 -16.87 -13.86 -5.68
C LEU A 24 -16.49 -13.37 -7.09
N PHE A 25 -16.66 -12.10 -7.37
CA PHE A 25 -16.25 -11.51 -8.65
C PHE A 25 -14.74 -11.71 -8.88
N TRP A 26 -13.92 -11.41 -7.88
CA TRP A 26 -12.47 -11.60 -7.99
C TRP A 26 -12.08 -13.07 -8.04
N LEU A 27 -12.81 -13.97 -7.39
CA LEU A 27 -12.60 -15.42 -7.49
C LEU A 27 -12.78 -15.90 -8.93
N ILE A 28 -13.85 -15.48 -9.60
CA ILE A 28 -14.11 -15.81 -11.00
C ILE A 28 -12.96 -15.32 -11.88
N ILE A 29 -12.50 -14.07 -11.66
CA ILE A 29 -11.36 -13.51 -12.40
C ILE A 29 -10.09 -14.31 -12.14
N VAL A 30 -9.81 -14.71 -10.90
CA VAL A 30 -8.64 -15.53 -10.55
C VAL A 30 -8.67 -16.86 -11.28
N ILE A 31 -9.80 -17.56 -11.26
CA ILE A 31 -9.98 -18.83 -11.97
C ILE A 31 -9.75 -18.63 -13.48
N TYR A 32 -10.39 -17.64 -14.08
CA TYR A 32 -10.21 -17.29 -15.48
C TYR A 32 -8.73 -17.01 -15.83
N LEU A 33 -8.06 -16.18 -15.02
CA LEU A 33 -6.66 -15.82 -15.25
C LEU A 33 -5.70 -17.00 -15.08
N ILE A 34 -5.96 -17.91 -14.14
CA ILE A 34 -5.15 -19.13 -13.99
C ILE A 34 -5.28 -20.03 -15.23
N ILE A 35 -6.50 -20.22 -15.74
CA ILE A 35 -6.75 -21.00 -16.98
C ILE A 35 -6.07 -20.30 -18.16
N TYR A 36 -6.23 -18.98 -18.27
CA TYR A 36 -5.63 -18.18 -19.33
C TYR A 36 -4.09 -18.26 -19.32
N LEU A 37 -3.47 -18.14 -18.15
CA LEU A 37 -2.01 -18.21 -17.99
C LEU A 37 -1.45 -19.61 -18.27
N LYS A 38 -2.20 -20.68 -17.99
CA LYS A 38 -1.82 -22.05 -18.39
C LYS A 38 -1.81 -22.21 -19.90
N LYS A 39 -2.75 -21.57 -20.62
CA LYS A 39 -2.87 -21.63 -22.08
C LYS A 39 -1.82 -20.78 -22.79
N ILE A 40 -1.51 -19.60 -22.23
CA ILE A 40 -0.48 -18.71 -22.77
C ILE A 40 0.75 -18.88 -21.88
N TYR A 41 1.82 -19.47 -22.43
CA TYR A 41 3.08 -19.67 -21.74
C TYR A 41 3.77 -18.33 -21.46
N VAL A 42 3.24 -17.55 -20.50
CA VAL A 42 3.88 -16.32 -20.04
C VAL A 42 5.09 -16.71 -19.21
N ARG A 43 6.28 -16.63 -19.80
CA ARG A 43 7.55 -16.79 -19.07
C ARG A 43 7.71 -15.66 -18.07
N PHE A 44 7.19 -15.84 -16.89
CA PHE A 44 7.55 -14.98 -15.77
C PHE A 44 9.01 -15.24 -15.37
N HIS A 45 9.81 -14.21 -15.33
CA HIS A 45 11.19 -14.32 -14.86
C HIS A 45 11.20 -14.66 -13.37
N LYS A 46 11.46 -15.92 -13.04
CA LYS A 46 11.46 -16.43 -11.66
C LYS A 46 12.87 -16.25 -11.07
N LYS A 47 13.17 -15.11 -10.49
CA LYS A 47 14.41 -14.93 -9.75
C LYS A 47 14.17 -15.18 -8.26
N LYS A 48 14.58 -16.35 -7.75
CA LYS A 48 14.46 -16.72 -6.33
C LYS A 48 14.99 -15.61 -5.39
N LYS A 49 16.07 -14.94 -5.77
CA LYS A 49 16.67 -13.85 -4.98
C LYS A 49 15.68 -12.69 -4.72
N TYR A 50 14.94 -12.25 -5.71
CA TYR A 50 13.95 -11.18 -5.53
C TYR A 50 12.78 -11.61 -4.64
N PHE A 51 12.38 -12.86 -4.76
CA PHE A 51 11.31 -13.41 -3.95
C PHE A 51 11.69 -13.48 -2.46
N TYR A 52 12.87 -14.00 -2.13
CA TYR A 52 13.32 -14.01 -0.73
C TYR A 52 13.57 -12.59 -0.19
N SER A 53 14.10 -11.68 -1.00
CA SER A 53 14.32 -10.30 -0.54
C SER A 53 13.00 -9.59 -0.19
N ILE A 54 11.91 -9.77 -0.95
CA ILE A 54 10.64 -9.14 -0.61
C ILE A 54 10.05 -9.70 0.68
N ILE A 55 10.18 -11.02 0.93
CA ILE A 55 9.76 -11.64 2.19
C ILE A 55 10.52 -11.04 3.36
N ILE A 56 11.85 -10.98 3.28
CA ILE A 56 12.70 -10.44 4.35
C ILE A 56 12.34 -8.97 4.63
N ILE A 57 12.20 -8.15 3.58
CA ILE A 57 11.85 -6.73 3.73
C ILE A 57 10.45 -6.58 4.36
N SER A 58 9.47 -7.39 3.93
CA SER A 58 8.12 -7.33 4.49
C SER A 58 8.07 -7.76 5.95
N LEU A 59 8.80 -8.80 6.31
CA LEU A 59 8.90 -9.24 7.71
C LEU A 59 9.64 -8.20 8.57
N SER A 60 10.72 -7.60 8.05
CA SER A 60 11.41 -6.50 8.75
C SER A 60 10.48 -5.30 8.97
N TYR A 61 9.64 -4.97 7.97
CA TYR A 61 8.62 -3.94 8.11
C TYR A 61 7.65 -4.25 9.25
N ILE A 62 7.09 -5.47 9.30
CA ILE A 62 6.15 -5.90 10.34
C ILE A 62 6.81 -5.79 11.72
N LEU A 63 8.05 -6.28 11.87
CA LEU A 63 8.78 -6.18 13.14
C LEU A 63 9.01 -4.72 13.58
N LEU A 64 9.40 -3.85 12.65
CA LEU A 64 9.56 -2.42 12.94
C LEU A 64 8.24 -1.74 13.31
N TYR A 65 7.15 -2.09 12.61
CA TYR A 65 5.83 -1.55 12.91
C TYR A 65 5.36 -1.98 14.31
N PHE A 66 5.57 -3.26 14.69
CA PHE A 66 5.29 -3.72 16.05
C PHE A 66 6.18 -3.06 17.11
N TYR A 67 7.43 -2.76 16.78
CA TYR A 67 8.30 -2.02 17.68
C TYR A 67 7.73 -0.64 18.04
N LEU A 68 7.06 0.03 17.11
CA LEU A 68 6.36 1.29 17.40
C LEU A 68 5.24 1.12 18.42
N GLY A 69 4.63 -0.05 18.50
CA GLY A 69 3.62 -0.35 19.52
C GLY A 69 4.14 -0.29 20.95
N PHE A 70 5.44 -0.54 21.19
CA PHE A 70 6.05 -0.34 22.51
C PHE A 70 6.20 1.14 22.87
N ILE A 71 6.24 2.02 21.88
CA ILE A 71 6.36 3.47 22.07
C ILE A 71 4.98 4.11 22.20
N PHE A 72 4.04 3.77 21.30
CA PHE A 72 2.72 4.41 21.18
C PHE A 72 1.59 3.62 21.86
N GLY A 73 1.85 2.36 22.24
CA GLY A 73 0.86 1.45 22.79
C GLY A 73 0.26 0.52 21.77
N PHE A 74 -0.59 -0.41 22.27
CA PHE A 74 -1.27 -1.41 21.44
C PHE A 74 -2.78 -1.31 21.64
N SER A 75 -3.53 -1.55 20.59
CA SER A 75 -4.98 -1.71 20.60
C SER A 75 -5.40 -3.10 20.14
N LYS A 76 -6.64 -3.46 20.42
CA LYS A 76 -7.22 -4.70 19.89
C LYS A 76 -7.42 -4.56 18.38
N SER A 77 -7.13 -5.64 17.65
CA SER A 77 -7.44 -5.71 16.22
C SER A 77 -8.93 -5.47 15.98
N PRO A 78 -9.32 -4.73 14.92
CA PRO A 78 -10.72 -4.53 14.54
C PRO A 78 -11.40 -5.82 14.04
N TYR A 79 -10.62 -6.87 13.78
CA TYR A 79 -11.13 -8.14 13.28
C TYR A 79 -11.36 -9.14 14.42
N SER A 80 -12.46 -9.88 14.32
CA SER A 80 -12.75 -10.97 15.25
C SER A 80 -11.87 -12.19 14.97
N HIS A 81 -11.26 -12.76 16.01
CA HIS A 81 -10.30 -13.86 15.93
C HIS A 81 -10.89 -15.24 16.18
N SER A 82 -12.23 -15.42 16.10
CA SER A 82 -12.80 -16.77 16.01
C SER A 82 -12.39 -17.43 14.69
N LEU A 83 -12.13 -18.72 14.68
CA LEU A 83 -11.66 -19.45 13.50
C LEU A 83 -12.54 -19.18 12.26
N ILE A 84 -13.86 -19.22 12.43
CA ILE A 84 -14.82 -18.95 11.35
C ILE A 84 -14.66 -17.54 10.79
N ASN A 85 -14.48 -16.54 11.67
CA ASN A 85 -14.32 -15.15 11.24
C ASN A 85 -12.95 -14.90 10.60
N ILE A 86 -11.89 -15.57 11.05
CA ILE A 86 -10.58 -15.52 10.39
C ILE A 86 -10.71 -16.02 8.94
N PHE A 87 -11.32 -17.20 8.71
CA PHE A 87 -11.54 -17.72 7.35
C PHE A 87 -12.39 -16.78 6.49
N LYS A 88 -13.46 -16.21 7.06
CA LYS A 88 -14.29 -15.23 6.39
C LYS A 88 -13.50 -13.97 5.99
N ASN A 89 -12.71 -13.42 6.90
CA ASN A 89 -11.89 -12.23 6.66
C ASN A 89 -10.80 -12.52 5.61
N ILE A 90 -10.14 -13.69 5.68
CA ILE A 90 -9.19 -14.14 4.67
C ILE A 90 -9.85 -14.20 3.30
N PHE A 91 -11.03 -14.81 3.18
CA PHE A 91 -11.75 -14.88 1.91
C PHE A 91 -12.06 -13.48 1.36
N GLN A 92 -12.57 -12.59 2.21
CA GLN A 92 -12.98 -11.24 1.81
C GLN A 92 -11.81 -10.34 1.39
N ILE A 93 -10.63 -10.53 1.95
CA ILE A 93 -9.46 -9.67 1.74
C ILE A 93 -8.46 -10.30 0.78
N VAL A 94 -8.11 -11.56 0.98
CA VAL A 94 -7.07 -12.23 0.17
C VAL A 94 -7.50 -12.48 -1.26
N VAL A 95 -8.75 -12.91 -1.48
CA VAL A 95 -9.24 -13.23 -2.83
C VAL A 95 -9.21 -12.00 -3.76
N PRO A 96 -9.74 -10.82 -3.34
CA PRO A 96 -9.61 -9.61 -4.15
C PRO A 96 -8.15 -9.20 -4.39
N ILE A 97 -7.28 -9.29 -3.38
CA ILE A 97 -5.85 -8.97 -3.53
C ILE A 97 -5.21 -9.84 -4.59
N VAL A 98 -5.41 -11.16 -4.52
CA VAL A 98 -4.88 -12.10 -5.53
C VAL A 98 -5.39 -11.76 -6.91
N GLY A 99 -6.68 -11.49 -7.06
CA GLY A 99 -7.31 -11.13 -8.33
C GLY A 99 -6.75 -9.85 -8.92
N ILE A 100 -6.61 -8.80 -8.09
CA ILE A 100 -6.05 -7.51 -8.51
C ILE A 100 -4.60 -7.67 -8.96
N GLU A 101 -3.75 -8.36 -8.18
CA GLU A 101 -2.33 -8.48 -8.50
C GLU A 101 -2.06 -9.38 -9.71
N LEU A 102 -2.84 -10.45 -9.89
CA LEU A 102 -2.80 -11.26 -11.12
C LEU A 102 -3.21 -10.45 -12.34
N SER A 103 -4.35 -9.73 -12.27
CA SER A 103 -4.85 -8.88 -13.35
C SER A 103 -3.84 -7.79 -13.71
N ARG A 104 -3.30 -7.09 -12.71
CA ARG A 104 -2.26 -6.08 -12.86
C ARG A 104 -1.05 -6.65 -13.59
N SER A 105 -0.55 -7.77 -13.13
CA SER A 105 0.63 -8.40 -13.71
C SER A 105 0.40 -8.84 -15.16
N VAL A 106 -0.75 -9.41 -15.50
CA VAL A 106 -1.08 -9.81 -16.87
C VAL A 106 -1.14 -8.60 -17.79
N ILE A 107 -1.87 -7.55 -17.39
CA ILE A 107 -2.05 -6.35 -18.22
C ILE A 107 -0.70 -5.64 -18.43
N LEU A 108 0.06 -5.43 -17.37
CA LEU A 108 1.33 -4.71 -17.45
C LEU A 108 2.39 -5.49 -18.24
N ASN A 109 2.51 -6.81 -18.00
CA ASN A 109 3.53 -7.61 -18.68
C ASN A 109 3.21 -7.84 -20.17
N ARG A 110 1.93 -7.88 -20.55
CA ARG A 110 1.52 -7.94 -21.96
C ARG A 110 1.83 -6.64 -22.71
N ASN A 111 1.79 -5.50 -22.02
CA ASN A 111 1.95 -4.18 -22.64
C ASN A 111 3.26 -3.48 -22.21
N LYS A 112 4.33 -4.23 -21.91
CA LYS A 112 5.61 -3.67 -21.44
C LYS A 112 6.19 -2.55 -22.31
N ASN A 113 5.94 -2.60 -23.60
CA ASN A 113 6.48 -1.63 -24.57
C ASN A 113 5.60 -0.37 -24.70
N ASN A 114 4.38 -0.38 -24.16
CA ASN A 114 3.47 0.76 -24.26
C ASN A 114 3.35 1.49 -22.94
N ARG A 115 4.14 2.56 -22.78
CA ARG A 115 4.18 3.36 -21.55
C ARG A 115 2.82 3.97 -21.19
N ARG A 116 1.99 4.36 -22.18
CA ARG A 116 0.67 4.95 -21.93
C ARG A 116 -0.27 3.94 -21.28
N ILE A 117 -0.29 2.69 -21.77
CA ILE A 117 -1.11 1.61 -21.19
C ILE A 117 -0.64 1.27 -19.78
N ILE A 118 0.68 1.28 -19.52
CA ILE A 118 1.22 1.02 -18.18
C ILE A 118 0.74 2.08 -17.19
N ILE A 119 0.84 3.36 -17.56
CA ILE A 119 0.39 4.47 -16.70
C ILE A 119 -1.11 4.38 -16.46
N PHE A 120 -1.90 4.23 -17.53
CA PHE A 120 -3.36 4.12 -17.42
C PHE A 120 -3.80 2.95 -16.54
N ALA A 121 -3.22 1.76 -16.75
CA ALA A 121 -3.52 0.59 -15.94
C ALA A 121 -3.12 0.81 -14.46
N THR A 122 -1.98 1.43 -14.21
CA THR A 122 -1.55 1.73 -12.83
C THR A 122 -2.54 2.66 -12.13
N ILE A 123 -2.97 3.74 -12.79
CA ILE A 123 -3.98 4.66 -12.25
C ILE A 123 -5.30 3.92 -11.99
N LEU A 124 -5.74 3.08 -12.93
CA LEU A 124 -6.98 2.32 -12.79
C LEU A 124 -6.93 1.40 -11.56
N PHE A 125 -5.82 0.68 -11.36
CA PHE A 125 -5.67 -0.19 -10.19
C PHE A 125 -5.58 0.60 -8.87
N ILE A 126 -4.97 1.79 -8.86
CA ILE A 126 -4.97 2.68 -7.69
C ILE A 126 -6.41 3.12 -7.36
N LEU A 127 -7.17 3.52 -8.36
CA LEU A 127 -8.57 3.91 -8.17
C LEU A 127 -9.44 2.76 -7.64
N LEU A 128 -9.16 1.51 -8.01
CA LEU A 128 -9.86 0.34 -7.47
C LEU A 128 -9.61 0.10 -5.97
N GLU A 129 -8.50 0.59 -5.44
CA GLU A 129 -8.08 0.38 -4.05
C GLU A 129 -8.55 1.48 -3.09
N ILE A 130 -9.01 2.64 -3.60
CA ILE A 130 -9.51 3.74 -2.77
C ILE A 130 -10.85 3.37 -2.14
N LYS A 131 -10.99 3.65 -0.83
CA LYS A 131 -12.23 3.44 -0.07
C LYS A 131 -13.14 4.66 -0.22
N TYR A 132 -13.96 4.68 -1.27
CA TYR A 132 -14.82 5.82 -1.61
C TYR A 132 -15.86 6.15 -0.54
N SER A 133 -16.37 5.16 0.19
CA SER A 133 -17.31 5.40 1.30
C SER A 133 -16.71 6.29 2.40
N ALA A 134 -15.44 6.06 2.74
CA ALA A 134 -14.73 6.88 3.73
C ALA A 134 -14.40 8.27 3.17
N LEU A 135 -14.01 8.36 1.90
CA LEU A 135 -13.74 9.63 1.23
C LEU A 135 -14.95 10.56 1.26
N ILE A 136 -16.15 10.04 0.94
CA ILE A 136 -17.38 10.84 0.93
C ILE A 136 -17.84 11.21 2.34
N ASN A 137 -17.73 10.28 3.30
CA ASN A 137 -18.12 10.58 4.68
C ASN A 137 -17.27 11.70 5.30
N ASN A 138 -16.00 11.76 4.96
CA ASN A 138 -15.07 12.75 5.50
C ASN A 138 -15.09 14.08 4.71
N PHE A 139 -15.74 14.12 3.53
CA PHE A 139 -15.74 15.30 2.65
C PHE A 139 -16.38 16.54 3.30
N ALA A 140 -17.37 16.35 4.17
CA ALA A 140 -18.04 17.46 4.86
C ALA A 140 -17.15 18.17 5.88
N ASN A 141 -16.16 17.49 6.47
CA ASN A 141 -15.22 18.06 7.42
C ASN A 141 -13.83 18.17 6.77
N LYS A 142 -13.34 19.40 6.61
CA LYS A 142 -12.04 19.67 5.94
C LYS A 142 -10.86 18.98 6.63
N GLU A 143 -10.87 18.92 7.95
CA GLU A 143 -9.81 18.28 8.76
C GLU A 143 -9.82 16.76 8.55
N LEU A 144 -10.97 16.11 8.73
CA LEU A 144 -11.11 14.67 8.50
C LEU A 144 -10.81 14.29 7.04
N PHE A 145 -11.18 15.15 6.09
CA PHE A 145 -10.85 14.94 4.69
C PHE A 145 -9.34 15.00 4.44
N PHE A 146 -8.65 15.99 5.03
CA PHE A 146 -7.19 16.10 4.95
C PHE A 146 -6.49 14.90 5.56
N ILE A 147 -6.91 14.49 6.77
CA ILE A 147 -6.39 13.29 7.45
C ILE A 147 -6.56 12.07 6.55
N TYR A 148 -7.75 11.87 5.98
CA TYR A 148 -8.03 10.75 5.08
C TYR A 148 -7.13 10.74 3.83
N ILE A 149 -6.90 11.90 3.24
CA ILE A 149 -5.99 12.04 2.09
C ILE A 149 -4.58 11.60 2.47
N CYS A 150 -4.06 12.11 3.59
CA CYS A 150 -2.69 11.85 4.03
C CYS A 150 -2.49 10.40 4.52
N GLN A 151 -3.47 9.85 5.25
CA GLN A 151 -3.36 8.51 5.86
C GLN A 151 -3.70 7.38 4.89
N VAL A 152 -4.60 7.63 3.91
CA VAL A 152 -5.12 6.55 3.05
C VAL A 152 -4.82 6.78 1.58
N VAL A 153 -5.18 7.95 1.01
CA VAL A 153 -5.12 8.15 -0.44
C VAL A 153 -3.67 8.18 -0.93
N ILE A 154 -2.81 9.00 -0.31
CA ILE A 154 -1.40 9.13 -0.73
C ILE A 154 -0.64 7.80 -0.54
N PRO A 155 -0.74 7.09 0.61
CA PRO A 155 -0.19 5.74 0.76
C PRO A 155 -0.70 4.73 -0.27
N THR A 156 -1.99 4.77 -0.63
CA THR A 156 -2.55 3.91 -1.67
C THR A 156 -1.93 4.19 -3.03
N ILE A 157 -1.70 5.46 -3.37
CA ILE A 157 -1.00 5.85 -4.60
C ILE A 157 0.44 5.33 -4.59
N ALA A 158 1.19 5.56 -3.51
CA ALA A 158 2.57 5.09 -3.37
C ALA A 158 2.67 3.56 -3.47
N GLY A 159 1.78 2.84 -2.77
CA GLY A 159 1.66 1.39 -2.84
C GLY A 159 1.33 0.88 -4.24
N GLY A 160 0.32 1.45 -4.89
CA GLY A 160 -0.12 1.05 -6.24
C GLY A 160 0.97 1.25 -7.31
N MET A 161 1.77 2.33 -7.19
CA MET A 161 2.95 2.54 -8.03
C MET A 161 4.02 1.46 -7.78
N LEU A 162 4.30 1.14 -6.51
CA LEU A 162 5.23 0.08 -6.15
C LEU A 162 4.76 -1.28 -6.69
N TYR A 163 3.49 -1.64 -6.51
CA TYR A 163 2.94 -2.93 -6.99
C TYR A 163 3.08 -3.06 -8.50
N SER A 164 2.80 -1.99 -9.24
CA SER A 164 2.97 -1.95 -10.69
C SER A 164 4.44 -2.11 -11.10
N TYR A 165 5.35 -1.43 -10.40
CA TYR A 165 6.78 -1.56 -10.64
C TYR A 165 7.29 -2.99 -10.36
N LEU A 166 6.91 -3.59 -9.24
CA LEU A 166 7.28 -4.96 -8.88
C LEU A 166 6.72 -5.99 -9.87
N SER A 167 5.47 -5.79 -10.33
CA SER A 167 4.85 -6.64 -11.36
C SER A 167 5.61 -6.60 -12.69
N LEU A 168 6.09 -5.43 -13.11
CA LEU A 168 6.90 -5.27 -14.32
C LEU A 168 8.30 -5.85 -14.17
N LYS A 169 8.86 -5.82 -12.95
CA LYS A 169 10.23 -6.29 -12.67
C LYS A 169 10.34 -7.81 -12.78
N GLU A 170 9.36 -8.53 -12.24
CA GLU A 170 9.40 -10.00 -12.22
C GLU A 170 8.05 -10.63 -12.57
N SER A 171 7.03 -10.48 -11.71
CA SER A 171 5.68 -11.03 -11.91
C SER A 171 4.77 -10.61 -10.76
N TYR A 172 3.52 -11.13 -10.77
CA TYR A 172 2.55 -10.94 -9.68
C TYR A 172 3.04 -11.37 -8.29
N ARG A 173 4.05 -12.23 -8.21
CA ARG A 173 4.51 -12.82 -6.93
C ARG A 173 5.07 -11.80 -5.97
N LEU A 174 5.86 -10.83 -6.47
CA LEU A 174 6.48 -9.83 -5.60
C LEU A 174 5.45 -8.91 -4.94
N PRO A 175 4.58 -8.22 -5.69
CA PRO A 175 3.58 -7.35 -5.08
C PRO A 175 2.56 -8.15 -4.24
N LEU A 176 2.22 -9.38 -4.68
CA LEU A 176 1.30 -10.25 -3.95
C LEU A 176 1.83 -10.60 -2.56
N VAL A 177 3.08 -11.07 -2.46
CA VAL A 177 3.68 -11.44 -1.16
C VAL A 177 3.77 -10.24 -0.23
N TYR A 178 4.26 -9.10 -0.73
CA TYR A 178 4.36 -7.89 0.07
C TYR A 178 3.00 -7.45 0.60
N ARG A 179 1.99 -7.44 -0.28
CA ARG A 179 0.64 -7.01 0.06
C ARG A 179 -0.06 -7.98 1.01
N LEU A 180 0.07 -9.29 0.77
CA LEU A 180 -0.52 -10.30 1.65
C LEU A 180 0.07 -10.25 3.05
N LEU A 181 1.39 -10.12 3.19
CA LEU A 181 2.01 -10.03 4.51
C LEU A 181 1.52 -8.80 5.27
N LYS A 182 1.40 -7.65 4.60
CA LYS A 182 0.89 -6.42 5.21
C LYS A 182 -0.57 -6.52 5.65
N GLU A 183 -1.44 -7.10 4.81
CA GLU A 183 -2.88 -7.18 5.13
C GLU A 183 -3.22 -8.33 6.09
N LEU A 184 -2.48 -9.45 6.01
CA LEU A 184 -2.68 -10.58 6.90
C LEU A 184 -2.28 -10.29 8.35
N GLU A 185 -1.33 -9.38 8.56
CA GLU A 185 -0.96 -8.89 9.88
C GLU A 185 -2.18 -8.44 10.67
N LEU A 186 -3.01 -7.57 10.07
CA LEU A 186 -4.23 -7.02 10.70
C LEU A 186 -5.28 -8.09 11.04
N ILE A 187 -5.34 -9.17 10.25
CA ILE A 187 -6.34 -10.23 10.39
C ILE A 187 -5.90 -11.28 11.40
N LEU A 188 -4.61 -11.63 11.39
CA LEU A 188 -4.07 -12.74 12.17
C LEU A 188 -3.66 -12.33 13.59
N LEU A 189 -3.22 -11.09 13.76
CA LEU A 189 -2.72 -10.63 15.05
C LEU A 189 -3.85 -10.00 15.89
N PRO A 190 -4.00 -10.44 17.16
CA PRO A 190 -5.08 -9.94 18.03
C PRO A 190 -4.83 -8.51 18.53
N ILE A 191 -3.59 -8.05 18.47
CA ILE A 191 -3.16 -6.71 18.87
C ILE A 191 -2.42 -6.04 17.73
N ILE A 192 -2.63 -4.74 17.57
CA ILE A 192 -1.99 -3.89 16.57
C ILE A 192 -1.43 -2.64 17.27
N PRO A 193 -0.33 -2.07 16.79
CA PRO A 193 0.19 -0.79 17.29
C PRO A 193 -0.86 0.32 17.15
N THR A 194 -0.96 1.18 18.15
CA THR A 194 -1.83 2.36 18.12
C THR A 194 -1.01 3.54 17.65
N THR A 195 -0.99 3.77 16.34
CA THR A 195 -0.25 4.87 15.73
C THR A 195 -1.19 5.98 15.29
N ASP A 196 -0.71 7.23 15.34
CA ASP A 196 -1.45 8.39 14.87
C ASP A 196 -1.55 8.39 13.34
N TRP A 197 -2.55 9.09 12.81
CA TRP A 197 -2.78 9.22 11.38
C TRP A 197 -1.54 9.69 10.60
N PHE A 198 -0.74 10.56 11.22
CA PHE A 198 0.48 11.10 10.61
C PHE A 198 1.56 10.02 10.46
N ILE A 199 1.76 9.20 11.50
CA ILE A 199 2.73 8.10 11.51
C ILE A 199 2.30 7.04 10.50
N ASP A 200 1.01 6.64 10.50
CA ASP A 200 0.46 5.67 9.54
C ASP A 200 0.63 6.15 8.10
N GLY A 201 0.29 7.41 7.83
CA GLY A 201 0.45 8.02 6.52
C GLY A 201 1.91 8.07 6.07
N SER A 202 2.80 8.50 6.98
CA SER A 202 4.24 8.57 6.71
C SER A 202 4.85 7.20 6.41
N ILE A 203 4.56 6.20 7.23
CA ILE A 203 5.01 4.82 7.01
C ILE A 203 4.44 4.27 5.70
N GLY A 204 3.15 4.53 5.45
CA GLY A 204 2.47 4.12 4.22
C GLY A 204 3.08 4.67 2.94
N ILE A 205 3.80 5.80 3.00
CA ILE A 205 4.52 6.41 1.89
C ILE A 205 5.99 5.95 1.87
N LEU A 206 6.68 6.04 3.02
CA LEU A 206 8.12 5.78 3.12
C LEU A 206 8.48 4.33 2.76
N VAL A 207 7.71 3.38 3.27
CA VAL A 207 8.01 1.95 3.04
C VAL A 207 7.94 1.58 1.55
N PRO A 208 6.88 1.90 0.79
CA PRO A 208 6.87 1.69 -0.66
C PRO A 208 8.01 2.36 -1.39
N VAL A 209 8.38 3.59 -1.01
CA VAL A 209 9.50 4.33 -1.61
C VAL A 209 10.84 3.63 -1.33
N ILE A 210 11.09 3.22 -0.09
CA ILE A 210 12.31 2.49 0.28
C ILE A 210 12.41 1.17 -0.49
N ILE A 211 11.33 0.40 -0.57
CA ILE A 211 11.31 -0.85 -1.33
C ILE A 211 11.60 -0.60 -2.81
N PHE A 212 10.97 0.43 -3.40
CA PHE A 212 11.23 0.82 -4.78
C PHE A 212 12.72 1.13 -5.01
N LEU A 213 13.33 1.93 -4.13
CA LEU A 213 14.75 2.29 -4.21
C LEU A 213 15.66 1.07 -4.07
N LEU A 214 15.39 0.18 -3.10
CA LEU A 214 16.14 -1.06 -2.93
C LEU A 214 16.07 -1.93 -4.20
N TYR A 215 14.89 -2.13 -4.77
CA TYR A 215 14.74 -2.93 -5.99
C TYR A 215 15.34 -2.27 -7.23
N LYS A 216 15.35 -0.95 -7.29
CA LYS A 216 15.92 -0.19 -8.41
C LYS A 216 17.45 -0.16 -8.36
N TYR A 217 18.04 0.07 -7.18
CA TYR A 217 19.48 0.29 -7.05
C TYR A 217 20.25 -0.96 -6.61
N VAL A 218 19.83 -1.59 -5.51
CA VAL A 218 20.61 -2.68 -4.92
C VAL A 218 20.48 -3.96 -5.74
N PHE A 219 19.27 -4.27 -6.17
CA PHE A 219 19.00 -5.52 -6.88
C PHE A 219 19.16 -5.43 -8.41
N SER A 220 19.19 -4.23 -9.01
CA SER A 220 19.43 -4.04 -10.45
C SER A 220 20.91 -4.03 -10.82
N LYS A 221 21.77 -3.58 -9.95
CA LYS A 221 23.19 -3.28 -10.23
C LYS A 221 24.01 -4.44 -10.78
N LYS A 222 23.58 -5.69 -10.64
CA LYS A 222 24.29 -6.89 -11.16
C LYS A 222 24.10 -7.17 -12.65
N ARG A 223 23.34 -6.36 -13.40
CA ARG A 223 23.06 -6.60 -14.84
C ARG A 223 23.67 -5.56 -15.78
N GLU A 224 24.27 -4.51 -15.26
CA GLU A 224 24.73 -3.35 -16.05
C GLU A 224 26.24 -3.19 -16.21
N ASP A 225 27.04 -4.23 -15.91
CA ASP A 225 28.50 -4.13 -16.05
C ASP A 225 28.99 -4.04 -17.51
N HIS A 226 28.10 -4.09 -18.50
CA HIS A 226 28.51 -4.02 -19.91
C HIS A 226 27.82 -2.94 -20.76
N ARG A 227 26.98 -2.09 -20.21
CA ARG A 227 26.52 -0.87 -20.92
C ARG A 227 26.27 0.24 -19.91
N LYS A 228 27.21 1.17 -19.81
CA LYS A 228 26.99 2.51 -19.21
C LYS A 228 25.93 3.25 -20.03
N LYS A 229 24.66 2.95 -19.82
CA LYS A 229 23.58 3.81 -20.27
C LYS A 229 23.65 5.08 -19.44
N ALA A 230 23.92 6.20 -20.09
CA ALA A 230 23.80 7.50 -19.47
C ALA A 230 22.42 7.59 -18.78
N ILE A 231 22.42 7.88 -17.48
CA ILE A 231 21.19 8.05 -16.71
C ILE A 231 20.44 9.18 -17.37
N SER A 232 19.21 8.91 -17.83
CA SER A 232 18.37 9.91 -18.50
C SER A 232 18.17 11.10 -17.55
N THR A 233 18.14 12.32 -18.10
CA THR A 233 17.92 13.55 -17.32
C THR A 233 16.63 13.47 -16.50
N LEU A 234 15.59 12.83 -17.04
CA LEU A 234 14.34 12.53 -16.34
C LEU A 234 14.51 11.61 -15.13
N ASP A 235 15.38 10.60 -15.23
CA ASP A 235 15.67 9.72 -14.09
C ASP A 235 16.41 10.48 -13.00
N LYS A 236 17.36 11.37 -13.35
CA LYS A 236 18.07 12.21 -12.36
C LYS A 236 17.12 13.15 -11.65
N ILE A 237 16.20 13.78 -12.37
CA ILE A 237 15.16 14.65 -11.79
C ILE A 237 14.24 13.84 -10.86
N GLY A 238 13.78 12.65 -11.28
CA GLY A 238 12.98 11.77 -10.44
C GLY A 238 13.70 11.35 -9.15
N TYR A 239 15.00 11.12 -9.21
CA TYR A 239 15.81 10.80 -8.02
C TYR A 239 15.97 11.98 -7.08
N ALA A 240 16.29 13.16 -7.63
CA ALA A 240 16.42 14.37 -6.84
C ALA A 240 15.08 14.69 -6.14
N PHE A 241 13.97 14.61 -6.86
CA PHE A 241 12.64 14.81 -6.29
C PHE A 241 12.32 13.81 -5.17
N THR A 242 12.58 12.52 -5.39
CA THR A 242 12.33 11.47 -4.38
C THR A 242 13.20 11.70 -3.14
N LEU A 243 14.45 12.09 -3.32
CA LEU A 243 15.40 12.36 -2.25
C LEU A 243 15.00 13.61 -1.45
N ILE A 244 14.54 14.66 -2.14
CA ILE A 244 14.01 15.87 -1.50
C ILE A 244 12.78 15.56 -0.68
N VAL A 245 11.77 14.85 -1.23
CA VAL A 245 10.57 14.48 -0.50
C VAL A 245 10.92 13.63 0.73
N LEU A 246 11.81 12.64 0.59
CA LEU A 246 12.24 11.79 1.70
C LEU A 246 12.96 12.61 2.78
N SER A 247 13.92 13.47 2.39
CA SER A 247 14.66 14.29 3.34
C SER A 247 13.77 15.30 4.04
N THR A 248 12.79 15.89 3.33
CA THR A 248 11.82 16.83 3.91
C THR A 248 10.92 16.12 4.93
N LEU A 249 10.42 14.91 4.63
CA LEU A 249 9.63 14.12 5.59
C LEU A 249 10.45 13.75 6.83
N VAL A 250 11.68 13.29 6.65
CA VAL A 250 12.57 12.94 7.78
C VAL A 250 12.89 14.20 8.60
N ALA A 251 13.20 15.32 7.95
CA ALA A 251 13.47 16.59 8.63
C ALA A 251 12.25 17.09 9.44
N PHE A 252 11.04 16.91 8.90
CA PHE A 252 9.80 17.23 9.59
C PHE A 252 9.57 16.32 10.81
N MET A 253 9.83 15.02 10.69
CA MET A 253 9.74 14.05 11.80
C MET A 253 10.79 14.32 12.91
N LEU A 254 11.96 14.84 12.54
CA LEU A 254 13.03 15.21 13.48
C LEU A 254 12.85 16.61 14.09
N GLY A 255 11.75 17.31 13.77
CA GLY A 255 11.49 18.65 14.29
C GLY A 255 12.50 19.72 13.85
N LEU A 256 13.10 19.57 12.65
CA LEU A 256 14.07 20.53 12.13
C LEU A 256 13.42 21.79 11.52
N PHE A 257 12.09 21.80 11.40
CA PHE A 257 11.32 22.95 10.93
C PHE A 257 10.84 23.82 12.11
N LYS A 258 10.46 25.04 11.79
CA LYS A 258 9.82 25.98 12.70
C LYS A 258 8.52 25.42 13.31
N TYR A 259 7.85 24.53 12.56
CA TYR A 259 6.63 23.83 12.98
C TYR A 259 6.96 22.38 13.32
N GLU A 260 6.58 21.96 14.50
CA GLU A 260 6.78 20.57 14.98
C GLU A 260 5.44 19.88 15.24
N PRO A 261 5.28 18.61 14.81
CA PRO A 261 4.16 17.80 15.25
C PRO A 261 4.43 17.25 16.65
N ILE A 262 3.53 17.49 17.58
CA ILE A 262 3.53 16.86 18.90
C ILE A 262 2.29 16.00 19.05
N ALA A 263 2.49 14.74 19.46
CA ALA A 263 1.40 13.86 19.85
C ALA A 263 1.03 14.10 21.32
N ILE A 264 -0.26 14.29 21.60
CA ILE A 264 -0.77 14.48 22.96
C ILE A 264 -0.92 13.11 23.61
N LEU A 265 -0.07 12.83 24.61
CA LEU A 265 0.01 11.55 25.29
C LEU A 265 -0.96 11.38 26.46
N SER A 266 -1.63 12.46 26.89
CA SER A 266 -2.55 12.45 28.04
C SER A 266 -3.82 13.24 27.79
N ASN A 267 -4.89 12.94 28.53
CA ASN A 267 -6.16 13.68 28.48
C ASN A 267 -6.18 14.91 29.40
N SER A 268 -5.02 15.40 29.87
CA SER A 268 -4.95 16.56 30.79
C SER A 268 -5.46 17.86 30.15
N MET A 269 -5.51 17.94 28.83
CA MET A 269 -5.97 19.11 28.07
C MET A 269 -7.37 18.92 27.46
N TYR A 270 -8.11 17.89 27.89
CA TYR A 270 -9.49 17.68 27.49
C TYR A 270 -10.39 18.82 28.03
N PRO A 271 -11.38 19.37 27.29
CA PRO A 271 -11.87 18.88 25.98
C PRO A 271 -11.15 19.48 24.76
N SER A 272 -10.19 20.41 24.94
CA SER A 272 -9.53 21.09 23.83
C SER A 272 -8.68 20.12 22.97
N TYR A 273 -8.02 19.19 23.65
CA TYR A 273 -7.23 18.13 23.00
C TYR A 273 -7.43 16.82 23.72
N SER A 274 -7.52 15.73 22.96
CA SER A 274 -7.62 14.37 23.47
C SER A 274 -6.30 13.60 23.30
N ARG A 275 -6.12 12.54 24.08
CA ARG A 275 -5.00 11.64 23.90
C ARG A 275 -5.01 11.04 22.50
N GLY A 276 -3.90 11.17 21.77
CA GLY A 276 -3.76 10.71 20.39
C GLY A 276 -3.89 11.82 19.35
N ASP A 277 -4.29 13.04 19.76
CA ASP A 277 -4.30 14.18 18.84
C ASP A 277 -2.87 14.59 18.49
N VAL A 278 -2.66 14.98 17.25
CA VAL A 278 -1.40 15.55 16.78
C VAL A 278 -1.61 17.04 16.56
N VAL A 279 -0.90 17.85 17.34
CA VAL A 279 -0.90 19.31 17.22
C VAL A 279 0.39 19.75 16.58
N VAL A 280 0.28 20.60 15.55
CA VAL A 280 1.43 21.27 14.95
C VAL A 280 1.58 22.62 15.62
N TYR A 281 2.67 22.83 16.33
CA TYR A 281 2.95 24.11 16.99
C TYR A 281 4.17 24.79 16.37
N GLU A 282 4.24 26.09 16.57
CA GLU A 282 5.39 26.92 16.19
C GLU A 282 6.40 26.93 17.34
N LYS A 283 7.67 26.59 17.02
CA LYS A 283 8.78 26.60 17.98
C LYS A 283 9.09 27.99 18.45
#